data_45934d02addaf2ae1199a11caa6b1b0e
#
_entry.id   45934d02addaf2ae1199a11caa6b1b0e
#
_cell.length_a   1.000
_cell.length_b   1.000
_cell.length_c   1.000
_cell.angle_alpha   90.00
_cell.angle_beta   90.00
_cell.angle_gamma   90.00
#
_symmetry.space_group_name_H-M   'P 1'
#
loop_
_entity.id
_entity.type
_entity.pdbx_description
1 polymer ?
#
loop_
_entity_poly.entity_id
_entity_poly.type
_entity_poly.pdbx_seq_one_letter_code
_entity_poly.pdbx_strand_id
1 'polypeptide(L)'
;HLLNNLPQDITVGLISNTHRSFGELLQWILLAFNLDYRDKGKVELYQAFVDFMVQEYARNRRTVLIVDEAQNMAPETLEELRMLSNVNADKDQVLQVVLVGQEELRDTLRRPDLVQFAQRITVDYHLTPLPPADTRDLIRHRLEAAGGDPDLFTDEAADIAHRYSGGVPRLVNLLCDTALVYGYAEQAERIDAALMEDVVREKPAGGLFPAPPPGAARTDQAVPEPANPEMPPAPAQDSPATAPP
;
A
#
# COMPACT_ATOMS: atom_id res chain seq x y z
N HIS A 1 5.20 -0.71 15.07
CA HIS A 1 5.41 0.29 16.15
C HIS A 1 4.17 0.44 17.04
N LEU A 2 2.96 0.61 16.46
CA LEU A 2 1.70 0.72 17.19
C LEU A 2 1.51 -0.42 18.20
N LEU A 3 1.65 -1.67 17.73
CA LEU A 3 1.44 -2.87 18.57
C LEU A 3 2.37 -2.98 19.77
N ASN A 4 3.58 -2.44 19.66
CA ASN A 4 4.59 -2.47 20.74
C ASN A 4 4.38 -1.41 21.82
N ASN A 5 3.51 -0.42 21.54
CA ASN A 5 3.27 0.73 22.44
C ASN A 5 1.81 0.77 22.96
N LEU A 6 1.05 -0.30 22.77
CA LEU A 6 -0.32 -0.35 23.29
C LEU A 6 -0.34 -0.55 24.81
N PRO A 7 -1.30 0.08 25.52
CA PRO A 7 -1.55 -0.17 26.93
C PRO A 7 -1.81 -1.65 27.22
N GLN A 8 -1.44 -2.12 28.41
CA GLN A 8 -1.59 -3.52 28.82
C GLN A 8 -3.04 -3.98 28.99
N ASP A 9 -3.98 -3.04 29.03
CA ASP A 9 -5.42 -3.28 29.13
C ASP A 9 -6.08 -3.46 27.75
N ILE A 10 -5.30 -3.54 26.65
CA ILE A 10 -5.78 -3.77 25.30
C ILE A 10 -5.29 -5.12 24.80
N THR A 11 -6.23 -6.00 24.42
CA THR A 11 -5.95 -7.24 23.72
C THR A 11 -6.16 -7.03 22.23
N VAL A 12 -5.11 -7.29 21.42
CA VAL A 12 -5.14 -7.05 19.97
C VAL A 12 -5.05 -8.33 19.19
N GLY A 13 -5.98 -8.52 18.26
CA GLY A 13 -5.87 -9.50 17.19
C GLY A 13 -5.49 -8.79 15.88
N LEU A 14 -4.56 -9.36 15.11
CA LEU A 14 -4.14 -8.85 13.80
C LEU A 14 -4.39 -9.89 12.72
N ILE A 15 -5.14 -9.50 11.69
CA ILE A 15 -5.29 -10.24 10.44
C ILE A 15 -4.54 -9.44 9.37
N SER A 16 -3.38 -9.96 8.91
CA SER A 16 -2.47 -9.25 8.00
C SER A 16 -2.52 -9.72 6.55
N ASN A 17 -3.32 -10.72 6.24
CA ASN A 17 -3.41 -11.25 4.87
C ASN A 17 -4.86 -11.65 4.56
N THR A 18 -5.62 -10.69 4.07
CA THR A 18 -7.01 -10.91 3.65
C THR A 18 -7.05 -11.30 2.18
N HIS A 19 -7.38 -12.56 1.90
CA HIS A 19 -7.57 -13.06 0.54
C HIS A 19 -9.05 -13.30 0.25
N ARG A 20 -9.51 -13.12 -1.00
CA ARG A 20 -10.92 -13.33 -1.41
C ARG A 20 -11.44 -14.75 -1.14
N SER A 21 -10.55 -15.74 -1.05
CA SER A 21 -10.85 -17.13 -0.71
C SER A 21 -10.61 -17.41 0.79
N PHE A 22 -10.74 -16.41 1.64
CA PHE A 22 -10.73 -16.61 3.09
C PHE A 22 -11.82 -17.63 3.44
N GLY A 23 -11.43 -18.72 4.09
CA GLY A 23 -12.36 -19.64 4.69
C GLY A 23 -13.27 -18.94 5.72
N GLU A 24 -13.75 -19.60 6.71
CA GLU A 24 -14.60 -18.97 7.71
C GLU A 24 -13.86 -17.83 8.44
N LEU A 25 -14.38 -16.60 8.34
CA LEU A 25 -13.82 -15.41 9.00
C LEU A 25 -13.54 -15.64 10.50
N LEU A 26 -14.43 -16.36 11.16
CA LEU A 26 -14.30 -16.72 12.58
C LEU A 26 -13.01 -17.49 12.89
N GLN A 27 -12.57 -18.40 12.02
CA GLN A 27 -11.31 -19.12 12.22
C GLN A 27 -10.10 -18.18 12.23
N TRP A 28 -10.10 -17.19 11.35
CA TRP A 28 -9.03 -16.19 11.29
C TRP A 28 -9.05 -15.25 12.49
N ILE A 29 -10.25 -14.87 12.97
CA ILE A 29 -10.39 -14.08 14.19
C ILE A 29 -9.87 -14.86 15.39
N LEU A 30 -10.25 -16.12 15.54
CA LEU A 30 -9.76 -16.95 16.63
C LEU A 30 -8.25 -17.13 16.56
N LEU A 31 -7.70 -17.37 15.37
CA LEU A 31 -6.25 -17.43 15.17
C LEU A 31 -5.56 -16.12 15.56
N ALA A 32 -6.12 -14.96 15.17
CA ALA A 32 -5.57 -13.64 15.50
C ALA A 32 -5.49 -13.39 17.02
N PHE A 33 -6.40 -13.97 17.78
CA PHE A 33 -6.39 -13.92 19.25
C PHE A 33 -5.70 -15.13 19.90
N ASN A 34 -5.02 -15.97 19.10
CA ASN A 34 -4.33 -17.18 19.56
C ASN A 34 -5.26 -18.19 20.28
N LEU A 35 -6.51 -18.31 19.78
CA LEU A 35 -7.51 -19.26 20.28
C LEU A 35 -7.53 -20.51 19.39
N ASP A 36 -7.97 -21.64 19.97
CA ASP A 36 -8.10 -22.87 19.21
C ASP A 36 -9.34 -22.84 18.30
N TYR A 37 -9.12 -23.05 16.99
CA TYR A 37 -10.13 -23.02 15.92
C TYR A 37 -10.23 -24.34 15.15
N ARG A 38 -9.36 -25.31 15.43
CA ARG A 38 -9.26 -26.55 14.65
C ARG A 38 -10.41 -27.49 14.99
N ASP A 39 -10.88 -28.19 13.97
CA ASP A 39 -11.91 -29.24 14.07
C ASP A 39 -13.22 -28.75 14.73
N LYS A 40 -13.52 -27.46 14.69
CA LYS A 40 -14.73 -26.86 15.25
C LYS A 40 -15.71 -26.44 14.15
N GLY A 41 -16.99 -26.72 14.39
CA GLY A 41 -18.07 -26.20 13.56
C GLY A 41 -18.36 -24.72 13.82
N LYS A 42 -19.11 -24.07 12.91
CA LYS A 42 -19.43 -22.63 13.00
C LYS A 42 -19.98 -22.19 14.35
N VAL A 43 -20.85 -22.98 14.94
CA VAL A 43 -21.47 -22.66 16.23
C VAL A 43 -20.43 -22.69 17.35
N GLU A 44 -19.53 -23.67 17.33
CA GLU A 44 -18.47 -23.81 18.32
C GLU A 44 -17.42 -22.68 18.19
N LEU A 45 -17.07 -22.29 16.94
CA LEU A 45 -16.19 -21.14 16.68
C LEU A 45 -16.80 -19.85 17.21
N TYR A 46 -18.10 -19.64 16.95
CA TYR A 46 -18.80 -18.45 17.45
C TYR A 46 -18.86 -18.44 18.97
N GLN A 47 -19.17 -19.57 19.59
CA GLN A 47 -19.20 -19.68 21.05
C GLN A 47 -17.82 -19.39 21.66
N ALA A 48 -16.75 -19.98 21.11
CA ALA A 48 -15.39 -19.73 21.57
C ALA A 48 -15.01 -18.23 21.46
N PHE A 49 -15.46 -17.57 20.40
CA PHE A 49 -15.26 -16.12 20.23
C PHE A 49 -16.02 -15.31 21.29
N VAL A 50 -17.29 -15.62 21.51
CA VAL A 50 -18.11 -14.93 22.53
C VAL A 50 -17.54 -15.14 23.93
N ASP A 51 -17.18 -16.37 24.28
CA ASP A 51 -16.60 -16.70 25.59
C ASP A 51 -15.29 -15.93 25.83
N PHE A 52 -14.46 -15.79 24.80
CA PHE A 52 -13.24 -14.99 24.85
C PHE A 52 -13.56 -13.50 25.09
N MET A 53 -14.52 -12.93 24.36
CA MET A 53 -14.93 -11.54 24.53
C MET A 53 -15.42 -11.26 25.95
N VAL A 54 -16.25 -12.15 26.50
CA VAL A 54 -16.75 -12.05 27.85
C VAL A 54 -15.62 -12.13 28.89
N GLN A 55 -14.65 -13.03 28.68
CA GLN A 55 -13.49 -13.15 29.58
C GLN A 55 -12.60 -11.90 29.55
N GLU A 56 -12.33 -11.31 28.39
CA GLU A 56 -11.55 -10.10 28.30
C GLU A 56 -12.28 -8.91 28.94
N TYR A 57 -13.59 -8.80 28.73
CA TYR A 57 -14.41 -7.80 29.39
C TYR A 57 -14.40 -7.94 30.92
N ALA A 58 -14.57 -9.18 31.43
CA ALA A 58 -14.51 -9.46 32.87
C ALA A 58 -13.13 -9.11 33.49
N ARG A 59 -12.06 -9.11 32.70
CA ARG A 59 -10.71 -8.67 33.12
C ARG A 59 -10.48 -7.17 32.94
N ASN A 60 -11.52 -6.42 32.57
CA ASN A 60 -11.48 -4.99 32.25
C ASN A 60 -10.48 -4.68 31.12
N ARG A 61 -10.39 -5.58 30.12
CA ARG A 61 -9.57 -5.38 28.93
C ARG A 61 -10.44 -5.09 27.73
N ARG A 62 -9.96 -4.16 26.89
CA ARG A 62 -10.57 -3.83 25.61
C ARG A 62 -10.01 -4.75 24.53
N THR A 63 -10.87 -5.22 23.64
CA THR A 63 -10.43 -6.06 22.51
C THR A 63 -10.49 -5.27 21.22
N VAL A 64 -9.39 -5.28 20.49
CA VAL A 64 -9.23 -4.60 19.19
C VAL A 64 -8.86 -5.65 18.14
N LEU A 65 -9.63 -5.73 17.07
CA LEU A 65 -9.30 -6.52 15.89
C LEU A 65 -8.84 -5.57 14.78
N ILE A 66 -7.61 -5.73 14.34
CA ILE A 66 -7.04 -5.00 13.21
C ILE A 66 -7.06 -5.92 11.99
N VAL A 67 -7.67 -5.45 10.92
CA VAL A 67 -7.71 -6.16 9.63
C VAL A 67 -6.95 -5.32 8.61
N ASP A 68 -5.79 -5.81 8.20
CA ASP A 68 -4.95 -5.18 7.19
C ASP A 68 -5.29 -5.71 5.79
N GLU A 69 -5.00 -4.90 4.76
CA GLU A 69 -5.36 -5.19 3.36
C GLU A 69 -6.88 -5.47 3.17
N ALA A 70 -7.72 -4.77 3.95
CA ALA A 70 -9.16 -5.03 4.02
C ALA A 70 -9.91 -4.81 2.68
N GLN A 71 -9.30 -4.10 1.70
CA GLN A 71 -9.84 -3.98 0.34
C GLN A 71 -9.95 -5.34 -0.39
N ASN A 72 -9.21 -6.35 0.07
CA ASN A 72 -9.28 -7.70 -0.51
C ASN A 72 -10.46 -8.53 0.03
N MET A 73 -11.12 -8.07 1.09
CA MET A 73 -12.28 -8.78 1.65
C MET A 73 -13.49 -8.70 0.72
N ALA A 74 -14.21 -9.82 0.59
CA ALA A 74 -15.49 -9.82 -0.09
C ALA A 74 -16.54 -9.02 0.72
N PRO A 75 -17.51 -8.38 0.07
CA PRO A 75 -18.58 -7.65 0.75
C PRO A 75 -19.32 -8.48 1.79
N GLU A 76 -19.54 -9.75 1.50
CA GLU A 76 -20.18 -10.72 2.39
C GLU A 76 -19.37 -10.93 3.66
N THR A 77 -18.04 -10.96 3.55
CA THR A 77 -17.13 -11.12 4.69
C THR A 77 -17.09 -9.85 5.55
N LEU A 78 -17.16 -8.67 4.94
CA LEU A 78 -17.29 -7.40 5.65
C LEU A 78 -18.62 -7.37 6.44
N GLU A 79 -19.72 -7.84 5.84
CA GLU A 79 -21.01 -7.90 6.52
C GLU A 79 -20.99 -8.91 7.68
N GLU A 80 -20.32 -10.05 7.52
CA GLU A 80 -20.10 -11.02 8.62
C GLU A 80 -19.30 -10.35 9.76
N LEU A 81 -18.24 -9.58 9.43
CA LEU A 81 -17.47 -8.83 10.42
C LEU A 81 -18.33 -7.81 11.18
N ARG A 82 -19.24 -7.12 10.46
CA ARG A 82 -20.21 -6.21 11.07
C ARG A 82 -21.08 -6.93 12.09
N MET A 83 -21.56 -8.12 11.75
CA MET A 83 -22.39 -8.91 12.66
C MET A 83 -21.61 -9.34 13.90
N LEU A 84 -20.37 -9.74 13.75
CA LEU A 84 -19.49 -10.12 14.87
C LEU A 84 -19.15 -8.90 15.76
N SER A 85 -19.04 -7.71 15.20
CA SER A 85 -18.84 -6.49 15.99
C SER A 85 -20.03 -6.09 16.86
N ASN A 86 -21.20 -6.78 16.70
CA ASN A 86 -22.39 -6.59 17.53
C ASN A 86 -22.36 -7.40 18.83
N VAL A 87 -21.33 -8.18 19.08
CA VAL A 87 -21.20 -8.85 20.38
C VAL A 87 -20.98 -7.78 21.43
N ASN A 88 -21.99 -7.57 22.25
CA ASN A 88 -21.99 -6.58 23.33
C ASN A 88 -22.05 -7.31 24.67
N ALA A 89 -21.37 -6.78 25.67
CA ALA A 89 -21.59 -7.14 27.06
C ALA A 89 -22.37 -5.98 27.71
N ASP A 90 -23.62 -6.26 28.09
CA ASP A 90 -24.58 -5.27 28.61
C ASP A 90 -24.78 -4.09 27.63
N LYS A 91 -24.22 -2.92 27.94
CA LYS A 91 -24.32 -1.69 27.14
C LYS A 91 -23.02 -1.33 26.42
N ASP A 92 -21.95 -2.09 26.66
CA ASP A 92 -20.62 -1.78 26.18
C ASP A 92 -20.26 -2.58 24.93
N GLN A 93 -19.65 -1.92 23.95
CA GLN A 93 -19.01 -2.58 22.82
C GLN A 93 -17.71 -3.23 23.29
N VAL A 94 -17.67 -4.56 23.27
CA VAL A 94 -16.49 -5.32 23.73
C VAL A 94 -15.45 -5.53 22.63
N LEU A 95 -15.83 -5.38 21.37
CA LEU A 95 -14.93 -5.48 20.21
C LEU A 95 -14.88 -4.17 19.45
N GLN A 96 -13.69 -3.65 19.28
CA GLN A 96 -13.40 -2.57 18.35
C GLN A 96 -12.72 -3.14 17.10
N VAL A 97 -13.17 -2.74 15.92
CA VAL A 97 -12.61 -3.19 14.64
C VAL A 97 -11.94 -2.00 13.96
N VAL A 98 -10.69 -2.21 13.53
CA VAL A 98 -9.92 -1.25 12.74
C VAL A 98 -9.66 -1.89 11.37
N LEU A 99 -10.19 -1.29 10.32
CA LEU A 99 -9.90 -1.69 8.95
C LEU A 99 -8.79 -0.81 8.38
N VAL A 100 -7.76 -1.44 7.88
CA VAL A 100 -6.66 -0.77 7.17
C VAL A 100 -6.67 -1.30 5.74
N GLY A 101 -6.57 -0.40 4.76
CA GLY A 101 -6.62 -0.79 3.35
C GLY A 101 -6.36 0.36 2.41
N GLN A 102 -6.31 0.04 1.13
CA GLN A 102 -6.12 1.00 0.05
C GLN A 102 -7.43 1.73 -0.28
N GLU A 103 -7.40 2.68 -1.22
CA GLU A 103 -8.56 3.52 -1.57
C GLU A 103 -9.77 2.71 -2.04
N GLU A 104 -9.55 1.53 -2.64
CA GLU A 104 -10.58 0.60 -3.09
C GLU A 104 -11.47 0.12 -1.93
N LEU A 105 -10.95 0.10 -0.69
CA LEU A 105 -11.76 -0.19 0.49
C LEU A 105 -12.87 0.85 0.68
N ARG A 106 -12.56 2.12 0.48
CA ARG A 106 -13.52 3.22 0.57
C ARG A 106 -14.63 3.07 -0.47
N ASP A 107 -14.29 2.70 -1.70
CA ASP A 107 -15.26 2.47 -2.77
C ASP A 107 -16.13 1.24 -2.47
N THR A 108 -15.52 0.19 -1.93
CA THR A 108 -16.25 -1.00 -1.47
C THR A 108 -17.25 -0.66 -0.37
N LEU A 109 -16.84 0.12 0.63
CA LEU A 109 -17.70 0.51 1.76
C LEU A 109 -18.85 1.47 1.36
N ARG A 110 -18.73 2.17 0.22
CA ARG A 110 -19.80 3.02 -0.33
C ARG A 110 -20.89 2.26 -1.09
N ARG A 111 -20.73 0.97 -1.29
CA ARG A 111 -21.70 0.14 -1.99
C ARG A 111 -23.04 0.14 -1.25
N PRO A 112 -24.18 0.06 -1.99
CA PRO A 112 -25.52 0.05 -1.37
C PRO A 112 -25.77 -1.13 -0.42
N ASP A 113 -25.13 -2.28 -0.67
CA ASP A 113 -25.24 -3.47 0.16
C ASP A 113 -24.43 -3.37 1.48
N LEU A 114 -23.49 -2.42 1.59
CA LEU A 114 -22.69 -2.18 2.79
C LEU A 114 -23.04 -0.89 3.55
N VAL A 115 -24.14 -0.24 3.22
CA VAL A 115 -24.56 1.02 3.88
C VAL A 115 -24.68 0.86 5.41
N GLN A 116 -25.20 -0.28 5.88
CA GLN A 116 -25.31 -0.53 7.32
C GLN A 116 -23.95 -0.70 8.01
N PHE A 117 -22.97 -1.24 7.29
CA PHE A 117 -21.59 -1.31 7.75
C PHE A 117 -21.00 0.12 7.84
N ALA A 118 -21.09 0.89 6.78
CA ALA A 118 -20.55 2.24 6.70
C ALA A 118 -21.11 3.18 7.81
N GLN A 119 -22.38 3.04 8.17
CA GLN A 119 -23.01 3.82 9.26
C GLN A 119 -22.42 3.53 10.65
N ARG A 120 -21.68 2.44 10.83
CA ARG A 120 -21.01 2.08 12.09
C ARG A 120 -19.58 2.57 12.18
N ILE A 121 -19.02 3.05 11.08
CA ILE A 121 -17.68 3.64 11.08
C ILE A 121 -17.77 4.98 11.80
N THR A 122 -17.18 5.03 12.99
CA THR A 122 -17.16 6.24 13.81
C THR A 122 -16.00 7.17 13.47
N VAL A 123 -14.92 6.62 12.94
CA VAL A 123 -13.71 7.36 12.55
C VAL A 123 -13.24 6.83 11.19
N ASP A 124 -13.09 7.74 10.24
CA ASP A 124 -12.45 7.50 8.94
C ASP A 124 -11.27 8.45 8.80
N TYR A 125 -10.11 7.90 8.43
CA TYR A 125 -8.90 8.67 8.22
C TYR A 125 -8.21 8.25 6.93
N HIS A 126 -7.90 9.22 6.08
CA HIS A 126 -7.17 9.00 4.83
C HIS A 126 -5.74 9.50 4.96
N LEU A 127 -4.79 8.57 4.80
CA LEU A 127 -3.36 8.90 4.77
C LEU A 127 -3.01 9.47 3.39
N THR A 128 -2.68 10.76 3.37
CA THR A 128 -2.20 11.42 2.15
C THR A 128 -0.70 11.18 1.96
N PRO A 129 -0.19 11.27 0.71
CA PRO A 129 1.24 11.31 0.48
C PRO A 129 1.94 12.39 1.31
N LEU A 130 3.22 12.16 1.62
CA LEU A 130 4.02 13.10 2.39
C LEU A 130 4.25 14.40 1.60
N PRO A 131 4.20 15.57 2.25
CA PRO A 131 4.67 16.81 1.66
C PRO A 131 6.22 16.81 1.50
N PRO A 132 6.81 17.76 0.73
CA PRO A 132 8.25 17.78 0.50
C PRO A 132 9.10 17.79 1.78
N ALA A 133 8.72 18.58 2.78
CA ALA A 133 9.44 18.66 4.04
C ALA A 133 9.48 17.31 4.77
N ASP A 134 8.33 16.65 4.91
CA ASP A 134 8.23 15.35 5.58
C ASP A 134 8.95 14.25 4.78
N THR A 135 9.06 14.39 3.46
CA THR A 135 9.85 13.48 2.61
C THR A 135 11.34 13.60 2.93
N ARG A 136 11.86 14.82 3.11
CA ARG A 136 13.27 15.04 3.53
C ARG A 136 13.50 14.45 4.93
N ASP A 137 12.59 14.69 5.85
CA ASP A 137 12.68 14.16 7.21
C ASP A 137 12.61 12.63 7.23
N LEU A 138 11.78 12.01 6.38
CA LEU A 138 11.74 10.56 6.20
C LEU A 138 13.10 10.00 5.76
N ILE A 139 13.74 10.62 4.78
CA ILE A 139 15.04 10.19 4.25
C ILE A 139 16.11 10.28 5.34
N ARG A 140 16.20 11.43 6.02
CA ARG A 140 17.16 11.64 7.14
C ARG A 140 16.93 10.63 8.26
N HIS A 141 15.69 10.49 8.72
CA HIS A 141 15.37 9.55 9.79
C HIS A 141 15.74 8.10 9.44
N ARG A 142 15.55 7.68 8.18
CA ARG A 142 15.91 6.34 7.74
C ARG A 142 17.42 6.12 7.71
N LEU A 143 18.18 7.11 7.29
CA LEU A 143 19.64 7.07 7.31
C LEU A 143 20.16 6.98 8.76
N GLU A 144 19.66 7.81 9.66
CA GLU A 144 19.97 7.77 11.08
C GLU A 144 19.65 6.41 11.71
N ALA A 145 18.45 5.87 11.43
CA ALA A 145 18.03 4.57 11.95
C ALA A 145 18.88 3.41 11.44
N ALA A 146 19.49 3.55 10.25
CA ALA A 146 20.46 2.62 9.69
C ALA A 146 21.89 2.85 10.19
N GLY A 147 22.14 3.89 11.01
CA GLY A 147 23.47 4.26 11.51
C GLY A 147 24.33 5.00 10.47
N GLY A 148 23.73 5.55 9.42
CA GLY A 148 24.37 6.35 8.39
C GLY A 148 24.33 7.85 8.68
N ASP A 149 24.96 8.63 7.78
CA ASP A 149 24.94 10.08 7.83
C ASP A 149 23.57 10.61 7.35
N PRO A 150 22.79 11.34 8.19
CA PRO A 150 21.50 11.91 7.79
C PRO A 150 21.59 12.92 6.64
N ASP A 151 22.77 13.53 6.44
CA ASP A 151 23.04 14.52 5.41
C ASP A 151 23.65 13.92 4.13
N LEU A 152 23.62 12.58 3.99
CA LEU A 152 24.12 11.88 2.80
C LEU A 152 23.39 12.29 1.52
N PHE A 153 22.09 12.55 1.59
CA PHE A 153 21.30 13.13 0.50
C PHE A 153 21.24 14.65 0.66
N THR A 154 21.49 15.37 -0.42
CA THR A 154 21.25 16.83 -0.43
C THR A 154 19.74 17.12 -0.43
N ASP A 155 19.34 18.32 0.01
CA ASP A 155 17.94 18.72 -0.01
C ASP A 155 17.34 18.71 -1.42
N GLU A 156 18.13 19.08 -2.43
CA GLU A 156 17.73 19.06 -3.82
C GLU A 156 17.50 17.62 -4.32
N ALA A 157 18.37 16.68 -3.94
CA ALA A 157 18.18 15.25 -4.25
C ALA A 157 16.89 14.70 -3.61
N ALA A 158 16.63 15.07 -2.35
CA ALA A 158 15.40 14.69 -1.67
C ALA A 158 14.14 15.30 -2.32
N ASP A 159 14.23 16.53 -2.83
CA ASP A 159 13.14 17.18 -3.59
C ASP A 159 12.86 16.47 -4.91
N ILE A 160 13.90 16.00 -5.59
CA ILE A 160 13.75 15.18 -6.80
C ILE A 160 13.07 13.84 -6.43
N ALA A 161 13.53 13.17 -5.36
CA ALA A 161 12.90 11.95 -4.86
C ALA A 161 11.41 12.17 -4.54
N HIS A 162 11.07 13.28 -3.87
CA HIS A 162 9.68 13.67 -3.61
C HIS A 162 8.87 13.84 -4.89
N ARG A 163 9.39 14.60 -5.86
CA ARG A 163 8.71 14.91 -7.12
C ARG A 163 8.34 13.65 -7.89
N TYR A 164 9.26 12.68 -7.96
CA TYR A 164 9.05 11.44 -8.73
C TYR A 164 8.29 10.36 -7.97
N SER A 165 8.35 10.38 -6.63
CA SER A 165 7.56 9.46 -5.79
C SER A 165 6.14 9.96 -5.53
N GLY A 166 5.87 11.25 -5.79
CA GLY A 166 4.64 11.91 -5.35
C GLY A 166 4.47 11.93 -3.82
N GLY A 167 5.57 11.80 -3.05
CA GLY A 167 5.54 11.73 -1.60
C GLY A 167 5.07 10.38 -1.03
N VAL A 168 4.94 9.35 -1.86
CA VAL A 168 4.59 8.00 -1.40
C VAL A 168 5.80 7.34 -0.74
N PRO A 169 5.78 7.02 0.58
CA PRO A 169 6.98 6.58 1.32
C PRO A 169 7.67 5.37 0.72
N ARG A 170 6.91 4.39 0.21
CA ARG A 170 7.45 3.19 -0.45
C ARG A 170 8.25 3.56 -1.70
N LEU A 171 7.76 4.51 -2.50
CA LEU A 171 8.44 4.95 -3.72
C LEU A 171 9.65 5.82 -3.39
N VAL A 172 9.56 6.69 -2.36
CA VAL A 172 10.71 7.44 -1.84
C VAL A 172 11.85 6.49 -1.48
N ASN A 173 11.56 5.47 -0.67
CA ASN A 173 12.57 4.49 -0.27
C ASN A 173 13.20 3.80 -1.47
N LEU A 174 12.39 3.33 -2.41
CA LEU A 174 12.87 2.63 -3.59
C LEU A 174 13.78 3.51 -4.47
N LEU A 175 13.46 4.81 -4.59
CA LEU A 175 14.31 5.78 -5.28
C LEU A 175 15.63 5.99 -4.54
N CYS A 176 15.57 6.20 -3.22
CA CYS A 176 16.75 6.38 -2.39
C CYS A 176 17.65 5.14 -2.37
N ASP A 177 17.09 3.94 -2.20
CA ASP A 177 17.85 2.69 -2.25
C ASP A 177 18.58 2.53 -3.59
N THR A 178 17.93 2.88 -4.71
CA THR A 178 18.56 2.87 -6.03
C THR A 178 19.68 3.91 -6.09
N ALA A 179 19.45 5.14 -5.61
CA ALA A 179 20.45 6.19 -5.61
C ALA A 179 21.68 5.83 -4.78
N LEU A 180 21.51 5.13 -3.66
CA LEU A 180 22.62 4.62 -2.86
C LEU A 180 23.48 3.61 -3.63
N VAL A 181 22.87 2.75 -4.44
CA VAL A 181 23.61 1.80 -5.29
C VAL A 181 24.42 2.53 -6.36
N TYR A 182 23.86 3.55 -7.01
CA TYR A 182 24.58 4.38 -8.00
C TYR A 182 25.69 5.18 -7.35
N GLY A 183 25.42 5.85 -6.22
CA GLY A 183 26.42 6.61 -5.48
C GLY A 183 27.61 5.74 -5.04
N TYR A 184 27.32 4.51 -4.59
CA TYR A 184 28.37 3.55 -4.27
C TYR A 184 29.22 3.16 -5.49
N ALA A 185 28.58 2.91 -6.63
CA ALA A 185 29.28 2.55 -7.87
C ALA A 185 30.18 3.70 -8.38
N GLU A 186 29.75 4.94 -8.21
CA GLU A 186 30.48 6.15 -8.61
C GLU A 186 31.44 6.67 -7.53
N GLN A 187 31.47 6.02 -6.36
CA GLN A 187 32.26 6.47 -5.20
C GLN A 187 31.91 7.91 -4.77
N ALA A 188 30.64 8.30 -4.89
CA ALA A 188 30.16 9.60 -4.51
C ALA A 188 30.16 9.77 -2.99
N GLU A 189 30.66 10.92 -2.50
CA GLU A 189 30.62 11.24 -1.07
C GLU A 189 29.21 11.61 -0.60
N ARG A 190 28.35 12.11 -1.50
CA ARG A 190 26.96 12.50 -1.27
C ARG A 190 26.10 12.18 -2.46
N ILE A 191 24.83 11.99 -2.21
CA ILE A 191 23.81 11.85 -3.25
C ILE A 191 23.26 13.25 -3.55
N ASP A 192 23.69 13.82 -4.64
CA ASP A 192 23.26 15.14 -5.09
C ASP A 192 22.12 15.08 -6.11
N ALA A 193 21.70 16.26 -6.59
CA ALA A 193 20.64 16.38 -7.57
C ALA A 193 20.97 15.68 -8.90
N ALA A 194 22.23 15.77 -9.36
CA ALA A 194 22.66 15.22 -10.65
C ALA A 194 22.55 13.68 -10.62
N LEU A 195 23.08 13.04 -9.59
CA LEU A 195 23.02 11.59 -9.41
C LEU A 195 21.55 11.12 -9.29
N MET A 196 20.71 11.85 -8.55
CA MET A 196 19.30 11.52 -8.42
C MET A 196 18.54 11.64 -9.75
N GLU A 197 18.86 12.66 -10.57
CA GLU A 197 18.26 12.79 -11.90
C GLU A 197 18.69 11.66 -12.84
N ASP A 198 19.94 11.19 -12.76
CA ASP A 198 20.41 10.05 -13.54
C ASP A 198 19.67 8.77 -13.13
N VAL A 199 19.50 8.53 -11.83
CA VAL A 199 18.69 7.42 -11.31
C VAL A 199 17.28 7.43 -11.87
N VAL A 200 16.66 8.59 -11.94
CA VAL A 200 15.28 8.72 -12.44
C VAL A 200 15.25 8.56 -13.97
N ARG A 201 16.24 9.06 -14.69
CA ARG A 201 16.32 8.98 -16.16
C ARG A 201 16.55 7.56 -16.66
N GLU A 202 17.39 6.79 -15.98
CA GLU A 202 17.68 5.41 -16.36
C GLU A 202 16.56 4.42 -16.06
N LYS A 203 15.53 4.85 -15.31
CA LYS A 203 14.36 4.01 -15.09
C LYS A 203 13.48 4.00 -16.34
N PRO A 204 13.40 2.86 -17.07
CA PRO A 204 12.65 2.80 -18.31
C PRO A 204 11.17 3.11 -18.06
N ALA A 205 10.57 3.91 -18.93
CA ALA A 205 9.13 4.07 -19.03
C ALA A 205 8.51 2.68 -19.29
N GLY A 206 7.95 2.06 -18.24
CA GLY A 206 7.42 0.68 -18.29
C GLY A 206 8.07 -0.28 -17.29
N GLY A 207 9.02 0.17 -16.45
CA GLY A 207 9.50 -0.61 -15.30
C GLY A 207 8.43 -0.79 -14.22
N LEU A 208 8.74 -1.57 -13.18
CA LEU A 208 7.87 -1.83 -11.99
C LEU A 208 7.53 -0.58 -11.15
N PHE A 209 7.93 0.61 -11.62
CA PHE A 209 7.60 1.87 -10.98
C PHE A 209 6.31 2.43 -11.58
N PRO A 210 5.36 2.85 -10.74
CA PRO A 210 4.21 3.61 -11.19
C PRO A 210 4.69 4.86 -11.96
N ALA A 211 3.96 5.20 -13.02
CA ALA A 211 4.19 6.48 -13.71
C ALA A 211 4.08 7.63 -12.69
N PRO A 212 4.91 8.68 -12.81
CA PRO A 212 4.77 9.84 -11.93
C PRO A 212 3.35 10.38 -12.00
N PRO A 213 2.79 10.89 -10.89
CA PRO A 213 1.43 11.39 -10.86
C PRO A 213 1.25 12.49 -11.94
N PRO A 214 0.05 12.56 -12.58
CA PRO A 214 -0.24 13.56 -13.59
C PRO A 214 -0.12 14.96 -12.97
N GLY A 215 0.93 15.71 -13.35
CA GLY A 215 1.25 17.03 -12.80
C GLY A 215 2.74 17.24 -12.50
N ALA A 216 3.56 16.21 -12.46
CA ALA A 216 5.01 16.35 -12.46
C ALA A 216 5.44 16.73 -13.88
N ALA A 217 5.51 18.05 -14.14
CA ALA A 217 5.87 18.59 -15.45
C ALA A 217 7.24 18.05 -15.88
N ARG A 218 7.23 17.25 -16.95
CA ARG A 218 8.41 17.02 -17.77
C ARG A 218 8.84 18.36 -18.33
N THR A 219 9.95 18.89 -17.87
CA THR A 219 10.71 19.83 -18.67
C THR A 219 11.37 19.00 -19.77
N ASP A 220 10.59 18.68 -20.80
CA ASP A 220 11.08 18.08 -22.04
C ASP A 220 11.98 19.09 -22.75
N GLN A 221 13.28 18.93 -22.59
CA GLN A 221 14.18 19.28 -23.68
C GLN A 221 14.06 18.15 -24.70
N ALA A 222 13.43 18.48 -25.82
CA ALA A 222 13.26 17.59 -26.95
C ALA A 222 14.64 16.99 -27.34
N VAL A 223 14.78 15.68 -27.14
CA VAL A 223 15.85 14.93 -27.80
C VAL A 223 15.50 14.93 -29.28
N PRO A 224 16.39 15.43 -30.18
CA PRO A 224 16.13 15.36 -31.60
C PRO A 224 16.03 13.90 -32.02
N GLU A 225 14.92 13.58 -32.64
CA GLU A 225 14.64 12.28 -33.24
C GLU A 225 15.76 11.90 -34.20
N PRO A 226 16.43 10.74 -34.11
CA PRO A 226 17.45 10.35 -35.08
C PRO A 226 16.79 10.27 -36.46
N ALA A 227 17.33 11.05 -37.40
CA ALA A 227 16.90 11.09 -38.80
C ALA A 227 16.83 9.65 -39.34
N ASN A 228 15.63 9.25 -39.74
CA ASN A 228 15.37 7.97 -40.40
C ASN A 228 16.11 8.01 -41.78
N PRO A 229 17.04 7.11 -42.09
CA PRO A 229 17.65 7.07 -43.40
C PRO A 229 16.58 6.74 -44.45
N GLU A 230 16.44 7.67 -45.42
CA GLU A 230 15.54 7.48 -46.58
C GLU A 230 15.79 6.13 -47.27
N MET A 231 14.79 5.30 -47.25
CA MET A 231 14.79 4.03 -47.99
C MET A 231 14.65 4.33 -49.46
N PRO A 232 15.51 3.81 -50.35
CA PRO A 232 15.41 4.05 -51.79
C PRO A 232 14.11 3.48 -52.35
N PRO A 233 13.51 4.10 -53.37
CA PRO A 233 12.25 3.68 -53.93
C PRO A 233 12.37 2.28 -54.58
N ALA A 234 11.37 1.42 -54.34
CA ALA A 234 11.28 0.09 -54.90
C ALA A 234 11.17 0.15 -56.47
N PRO A 235 11.81 -0.77 -57.20
CA PRO A 235 11.74 -0.80 -58.66
C PRO A 235 10.29 -1.12 -59.12
N ALA A 236 9.88 -0.40 -60.16
CA ALA A 236 8.58 -0.57 -60.81
C ALA A 236 8.38 -1.99 -61.34
N GLN A 237 7.29 -2.62 -60.98
CA GLN A 237 6.87 -3.89 -61.54
C GLN A 237 6.24 -3.63 -62.91
N ASP A 238 6.86 -4.16 -63.98
CA ASP A 238 6.32 -4.21 -65.32
C ASP A 238 5.05 -5.08 -65.37
N SER A 239 3.98 -4.48 -65.86
CA SER A 239 2.73 -5.19 -66.16
C SER A 239 2.88 -6.02 -67.46
N PRO A 240 2.43 -7.26 -67.52
CA PRO A 240 2.47 -8.03 -68.76
C PRO A 240 1.41 -7.54 -69.74
N ALA A 241 1.86 -7.32 -70.98
CA ALA A 241 1.06 -6.92 -72.13
C ALA A 241 -0.01 -7.95 -72.50
N THR A 242 -1.23 -7.45 -72.68
CA THR A 242 -2.35 -8.17 -73.30
C THR A 242 -2.09 -8.46 -74.80
N ALA A 243 -2.18 -9.69 -75.25
CA ALA A 243 -2.21 -10.06 -76.68
C ALA A 243 -3.64 -10.12 -77.17
N PRO A 244 -3.95 -9.63 -78.40
CA PRO A 244 -5.22 -9.81 -79.14
C PRO A 244 -5.07 -10.89 -80.19
N PRO A 245 -6.13 -11.14 -80.96
CA PRO A 245 -7.45 -11.81 -80.75
C PRO A 245 -7.47 -13.30 -81.07
#